data_eaf23a65c351a368331be44581d37130
#
_entry.id   eaf23a65c351a368331be44581d37130
#
_cell.length_a   1.000
_cell.length_b   1.000
_cell.length_c   1.000
_cell.angle_alpha   90.00
_cell.angle_beta   90.00
_cell.angle_gamma   90.00
#
_symmetry.space_group_name_H-M   'P 1'
#
loop_
_entity.id
_entity.type
_entity.pdbx_description
1 polymer ?
#
loop_
_entity_poly.entity_id
_entity_poly.type
_entity_poly.pdbx_seq_one_letter_code
_entity_poly.pdbx_strand_id
1 'polypeptide(L)'
;MTASERELAEQLNRRLRHVVLMLRRVSADQPITSQQLSVLGSLEHGPRRMTELADEHGVRLPTMTAQINRLERDGLVTRGRDAADARVVTAGLTEAGRDRLAAGREQRIGFLAERFADLTKEERDAVAAALPALDKLLGAP
;
A
#
# COMPACT_ATOMS: atom_id res chain seq x y z
N MET A 1 -27.07 -0.19 -11.65
CA MET A 1 -26.74 0.09 -10.21
C MET A 1 -28.03 0.26 -9.44
N THR A 2 -28.25 -0.58 -8.47
CA THR A 2 -29.44 -0.52 -7.60
C THR A 2 -29.29 0.54 -6.51
N ALA A 3 -30.39 0.97 -5.89
CA ALA A 3 -30.35 1.89 -4.75
C ALA A 3 -29.51 1.32 -3.58
N SER A 4 -29.64 0.00 -3.35
CA SER A 4 -28.85 -0.71 -2.32
C SER A 4 -27.34 -0.71 -2.59
N GLU A 5 -26.94 -0.90 -3.86
CA GLU A 5 -25.52 -0.84 -4.25
C GLU A 5 -24.95 0.56 -4.05
N ARG A 6 -25.72 1.59 -4.42
CA ARG A 6 -25.30 2.97 -4.23
C ARG A 6 -25.15 3.33 -2.75
N GLU A 7 -26.13 2.97 -1.94
CA GLU A 7 -26.10 3.23 -0.49
C GLU A 7 -24.91 2.54 0.18
N LEU A 8 -24.64 1.27 -0.16
CA LEU A 8 -23.48 0.53 0.34
C LEU A 8 -22.16 1.19 -0.10
N ALA A 9 -22.07 1.63 -1.35
CA ALA A 9 -20.92 2.34 -1.86
C ALA A 9 -20.65 3.65 -1.10
N GLU A 10 -21.68 4.43 -0.81
CA GLU A 10 -21.57 5.66 -0.03
C GLU A 10 -21.09 5.38 1.40
N GLN A 11 -21.61 4.34 2.03
CA GLN A 11 -21.20 3.92 3.37
C GLN A 11 -19.74 3.46 3.38
N LEU A 12 -19.33 2.65 2.42
CA LEU A 12 -17.96 2.18 2.29
C LEU A 12 -17.00 3.35 2.03
N ASN A 13 -17.36 4.26 1.12
CA ASN A 13 -16.55 5.44 0.81
C ASN A 13 -16.22 6.28 2.06
N ARG A 14 -17.20 6.49 2.93
CA ARG A 14 -16.95 7.19 4.20
C ARG A 14 -15.93 6.46 5.08
N ARG A 15 -16.01 5.12 5.15
CA ARG A 15 -15.07 4.30 5.93
C ARG A 15 -13.68 4.26 5.33
N LEU A 16 -13.56 4.19 4.01
CA LEU A 16 -12.28 4.26 3.31
C LEU A 16 -11.54 5.57 3.60
N ARG A 17 -12.26 6.69 3.67
CA ARG A 17 -11.66 7.96 4.09
C ARG A 17 -11.06 7.85 5.50
N HIS A 18 -11.76 7.24 6.44
CA HIS A 18 -11.25 7.04 7.80
C HIS A 18 -10.04 6.11 7.82
N VAL A 19 -10.02 5.07 6.98
CA VAL A 19 -8.85 4.18 6.82
C VAL A 19 -7.63 4.97 6.35
N VAL A 20 -7.78 5.81 5.33
CA VAL A 20 -6.68 6.65 4.82
C VAL A 20 -6.13 7.57 5.90
N LEU A 21 -7.00 8.24 6.67
CA LEU A 21 -6.59 9.11 7.78
C LEU A 21 -5.89 8.33 8.89
N MET A 22 -6.38 7.15 9.21
CA MET A 22 -5.77 6.25 10.19
C MET A 22 -4.35 5.85 9.77
N LEU A 23 -4.17 5.41 8.54
CA LEU A 23 -2.85 5.01 8.01
C LEU A 23 -1.85 6.17 8.03
N ARG A 24 -2.30 7.39 7.72
CA ARG A 24 -1.45 8.58 7.83
C ARG A 24 -1.01 8.85 9.26
N ARG A 25 -1.91 8.70 10.23
CA ARG A 25 -1.57 8.88 11.67
C ARG A 25 -0.59 7.83 12.16
N VAL A 26 -0.80 6.56 11.81
CA VAL A 26 0.10 5.46 12.18
C VAL A 26 1.50 5.67 11.61
N SER A 27 1.60 6.29 10.44
CA SER A 27 2.87 6.56 9.77
C SER A 27 3.48 7.92 10.10
N ALA A 28 2.81 8.78 10.91
CA ALA A 28 3.24 10.16 11.15
C ALA A 28 4.64 10.28 11.76
N ASP A 29 5.00 9.36 12.67
CA ASP A 29 6.30 9.32 13.35
C ASP A 29 7.33 8.43 12.63
N GLN A 30 6.97 7.92 11.46
CA GLN A 30 7.86 7.05 10.68
C GLN A 30 8.75 7.88 9.75
N PRO A 31 9.96 7.37 9.44
CA PRO A 31 10.89 8.06 8.55
C PRO A 31 10.42 8.10 7.09
N ILE A 32 9.40 7.31 6.73
CA ILE A 32 8.76 7.33 5.42
C ILE A 32 7.24 7.48 5.54
N THR A 33 6.62 8.06 4.53
CA THR A 33 5.17 8.22 4.46
C THR A 33 4.46 6.89 4.18
N SER A 34 3.14 6.84 4.44
CA SER A 34 2.32 5.68 4.08
C SER A 34 2.33 5.40 2.58
N GLN A 35 2.42 6.45 1.75
CA GLN A 35 2.52 6.32 0.30
C GLN A 35 3.87 5.73 -0.14
N GLN A 36 4.97 6.18 0.46
CA GLN A 36 6.29 5.59 0.21
C GLN A 36 6.34 4.13 0.65
N LEU A 37 5.74 3.79 1.79
CA LEU A 37 5.63 2.40 2.24
C LEU A 37 4.84 1.55 1.25
N SER A 38 3.79 2.09 0.66
CA SER A 38 3.01 1.42 -0.38
C SER A 38 3.84 1.15 -1.64
N VAL A 39 4.68 2.10 -2.04
CA VAL A 39 5.61 1.91 -3.17
C VAL A 39 6.61 0.79 -2.87
N LEU A 40 7.19 0.75 -1.67
CA LEU A 40 8.05 -0.36 -1.26
C LEU A 40 7.32 -1.70 -1.34
N GLY A 41 6.05 -1.74 -0.92
CA GLY A 41 5.21 -2.94 -1.00
C GLY A 41 5.03 -3.46 -2.43
N SER A 42 4.91 -2.57 -3.41
CA SER A 42 4.79 -2.92 -4.82
C SER A 42 6.06 -3.57 -5.38
N LEU A 43 7.20 -3.40 -4.72
CA LEU A 43 8.50 -3.94 -5.13
C LEU A 43 8.87 -5.25 -4.39
N GLU A 44 7.99 -5.75 -3.54
CA GLU A 44 8.30 -6.89 -2.67
C GLU A 44 8.70 -8.16 -3.43
N HIS A 45 8.06 -8.40 -4.57
CA HIS A 45 8.28 -9.62 -5.36
C HIS A 45 9.30 -9.48 -6.48
N GLY A 46 9.96 -8.35 -6.55
CA GLY A 46 11.01 -8.08 -7.54
C GLY A 46 10.94 -6.69 -8.14
N PRO A 47 11.93 -6.34 -8.96
CA PRO A 47 11.95 -5.05 -9.65
C PRO A 47 10.72 -4.84 -10.53
N ARG A 48 10.25 -3.60 -10.58
CA ARG A 48 9.11 -3.18 -11.38
C ARG A 48 9.48 -2.04 -12.31
N ARG A 49 8.86 -1.99 -13.47
CA ARG A 49 9.01 -0.87 -14.40
C ARG A 49 8.41 0.40 -13.81
N MET A 50 9.05 1.54 -14.03
CA MET A 50 8.61 2.83 -13.52
C MET A 50 7.19 3.19 -13.98
N THR A 51 6.83 2.88 -15.23
CA THR A 51 5.50 3.12 -15.78
C THR A 51 4.44 2.24 -15.12
N GLU A 52 4.75 0.98 -14.83
CA GLU A 52 3.84 0.06 -14.12
C GLU A 52 3.56 0.53 -12.69
N LEU A 53 4.58 1.01 -11.98
CA LEU A 53 4.44 1.58 -10.64
C LEU A 53 3.55 2.84 -10.67
N ALA A 54 3.76 3.73 -11.63
CA ALA A 54 2.95 4.92 -11.78
C ALA A 54 1.47 4.58 -12.01
N ASP A 55 1.20 3.62 -12.88
CA ASP A 55 -0.17 3.15 -13.18
C ASP A 55 -0.83 2.51 -11.97
N GLU A 56 -0.13 1.61 -11.27
CA GLU A 56 -0.63 0.94 -10.07
C GLU A 56 -1.00 1.94 -8.96
N HIS A 57 -0.19 2.98 -8.77
CA HIS A 57 -0.41 4.00 -7.74
C HIS A 57 -1.30 5.16 -8.21
N GLY A 58 -1.80 5.12 -9.43
CA GLY A 58 -2.68 6.17 -9.96
C GLY A 58 -2.03 7.54 -10.05
N VAL A 59 -0.73 7.60 -10.28
CA VAL A 59 0.05 8.83 -10.41
C VAL A 59 0.71 8.92 -11.78
N ARG A 60 1.10 10.13 -12.16
CA ARG A 60 1.87 10.34 -13.39
C ARG A 60 3.33 9.91 -13.19
N LEU A 61 3.99 9.52 -14.28
CA LEU A 61 5.39 9.07 -14.25
C LEU A 61 6.34 10.06 -13.56
N PRO A 62 6.27 11.38 -13.79
CA PRO A 62 7.14 12.33 -13.06
C PRO A 62 6.95 12.29 -11.55
N THR A 63 5.73 12.09 -11.06
CA THR A 63 5.44 11.96 -9.63
C THR A 63 6.04 10.67 -9.06
N MET A 64 5.89 9.56 -9.76
CA MET A 64 6.51 8.29 -9.35
C MET A 64 8.04 8.40 -9.37
N THR A 65 8.60 9.01 -10.40
CA THR A 65 10.05 9.26 -10.51
C THR A 65 10.56 10.06 -9.32
N ALA A 66 9.85 11.11 -8.90
CA ALA A 66 10.21 11.91 -7.72
C ALA A 66 10.18 11.06 -6.42
N GLN A 67 9.21 10.19 -6.27
CA GLN A 67 9.14 9.29 -5.11
C GLN A 67 10.29 8.28 -5.10
N ILE A 68 10.57 7.65 -6.23
CA ILE A 68 11.68 6.71 -6.36
C ILE A 68 13.02 7.40 -6.13
N ASN A 69 13.20 8.63 -6.59
CA ASN A 69 14.41 9.42 -6.32
C ASN A 69 14.64 9.61 -4.82
N ARG A 70 13.59 9.89 -4.05
CA ARG A 70 13.70 10.03 -2.59
C ARG A 70 14.05 8.72 -1.92
N LEU A 71 13.37 7.64 -2.30
CA LEU A 71 13.63 6.30 -1.76
C LEU A 71 15.04 5.80 -2.12
N GLU A 72 15.53 6.10 -3.32
CA GLU A 72 16.90 5.77 -3.74
C GLU A 72 17.93 6.56 -2.92
N ARG A 73 17.68 7.84 -2.70
CA ARG A 73 18.53 8.70 -1.86
C ARG A 73 18.63 8.19 -0.42
N ASP A 74 17.52 7.65 0.09
CA ASP A 74 17.47 7.06 1.43
C ASP A 74 17.99 5.61 1.47
N GLY A 75 18.46 5.09 0.33
CA GLY A 75 19.05 3.75 0.23
C GLY A 75 18.04 2.60 0.28
N LEU A 76 16.75 2.87 0.07
CA LEU A 76 15.68 1.87 0.19
C LEU A 76 15.33 1.19 -1.12
N VAL A 77 15.61 1.84 -2.24
CA VAL A 77 15.43 1.29 -3.58
C VAL A 77 16.68 1.52 -4.42
N THR A 78 16.83 0.72 -5.46
CA THR A 78 17.86 0.87 -6.48
C THR A 78 17.24 0.85 -7.86
N ARG A 79 17.79 1.61 -8.78
CA ARG A 79 17.39 1.59 -10.19
C ARG A 79 18.14 0.52 -10.94
N GLY A 80 17.48 -0.05 -11.91
CA GLY A 80 18.05 -1.02 -12.82
C GLY A 80 17.46 -0.91 -14.21
N ARG A 81 17.70 -1.93 -15.00
CA ARG A 81 17.17 -2.06 -16.35
C ARG A 81 16.31 -3.30 -16.43
N ASP A 82 15.27 -3.23 -17.24
CA ASP A 82 14.39 -4.36 -17.49
C ASP A 82 15.17 -5.49 -18.19
N ALA A 83 14.94 -6.74 -17.75
CA ALA A 83 15.63 -7.90 -18.31
C ALA A 83 15.32 -8.16 -19.79
N ALA A 84 14.10 -7.82 -20.22
CA ALA A 84 13.63 -8.00 -21.60
C ALA A 84 13.97 -6.80 -22.49
N ASP A 85 14.06 -5.58 -21.95
CA ASP A 85 14.37 -4.35 -22.69
C ASP A 85 15.24 -3.41 -21.84
N ALA A 86 16.54 -3.40 -22.12
CA ALA A 86 17.54 -2.59 -21.41
C ALA A 86 17.31 -1.06 -21.50
N ARG A 87 16.41 -0.59 -22.37
CA ARG A 87 16.03 0.82 -22.45
C ARG A 87 15.03 1.22 -21.35
N VAL A 88 14.37 0.24 -20.75
CA VAL A 88 13.34 0.46 -19.74
C VAL A 88 13.95 0.48 -18.35
N VAL A 89 13.70 1.56 -17.60
CA VAL A 89 14.16 1.73 -16.22
C VAL A 89 13.21 1.00 -15.27
N THR A 90 13.82 0.28 -14.33
CA THR A 90 13.12 -0.40 -13.24
C THR A 90 13.55 0.14 -11.88
N ALA A 91 12.76 -0.11 -10.86
CA ALA A 91 13.13 0.09 -9.46
C ALA A 91 12.97 -1.23 -8.71
N GLY A 92 13.85 -1.48 -7.77
CA GLY A 92 13.83 -2.67 -6.92
C GLY A 92 14.20 -2.35 -5.49
N LEU A 93 13.83 -3.22 -4.54
CA LEU A 93 14.17 -3.06 -3.14
C LEU A 93 15.65 -3.36 -2.89
N THR A 94 16.26 -2.55 -2.03
CA THR A 94 17.49 -2.90 -1.34
C THR A 94 17.17 -3.76 -0.10
N GLU A 95 18.20 -4.31 0.55
CA GLU A 95 18.01 -4.97 1.85
C GLU A 95 17.42 -4.01 2.89
N ALA A 96 17.93 -2.78 2.96
CA ALA A 96 17.37 -1.73 3.83
C ALA A 96 15.90 -1.42 3.48
N GLY A 97 15.54 -1.45 2.20
CA GLY A 97 14.15 -1.28 1.75
C GLY A 97 13.24 -2.40 2.24
N ARG A 98 13.69 -3.65 2.19
CA ARG A 98 12.96 -4.80 2.73
C ARG A 98 12.75 -4.69 4.24
N ASP A 99 13.77 -4.31 4.97
CA ASP A 99 13.69 -4.12 6.42
C ASP A 99 12.71 -3.00 6.78
N ARG A 100 12.75 -1.90 6.04
CA ARG A 100 11.83 -0.78 6.22
C ARG A 100 10.37 -1.17 5.93
N LEU A 101 10.15 -1.95 4.87
CA LEU A 101 8.83 -2.47 4.53
C LEU A 101 8.29 -3.38 5.63
N ALA A 102 9.11 -4.30 6.12
CA ALA A 102 8.73 -5.21 7.20
C ALA A 102 8.39 -4.44 8.48
N ALA A 103 9.18 -3.46 8.87
CA ALA A 103 8.96 -2.63 10.06
C ALA A 103 7.66 -1.81 9.94
N GLY A 104 7.41 -1.22 8.79
CA GLY A 104 6.17 -0.46 8.54
C GLY A 104 4.92 -1.33 8.55
N ARG A 105 5.00 -2.53 8.01
CA ARG A 105 3.92 -3.52 8.08
C ARG A 105 3.63 -3.96 9.50
N GLU A 106 4.66 -4.31 10.24
CA GLU A 106 4.52 -4.75 11.63
C GLU A 106 3.85 -3.68 12.49
N GLN A 107 4.21 -2.44 12.30
CA GLN A 107 3.57 -1.33 13.00
C GLN A 107 2.07 -1.21 12.67
N ARG A 108 1.69 -1.35 11.39
CA ARG A 108 0.27 -1.33 10.99
C ARG A 108 -0.49 -2.51 11.53
N ILE A 109 0.11 -3.70 11.48
CA ILE A 109 -0.48 -4.92 12.03
C ILE A 109 -0.69 -4.78 13.53
N GLY A 110 0.31 -4.32 14.27
CA GLY A 110 0.22 -4.09 15.70
C GLY A 110 -0.88 -3.10 16.06
N PHE A 111 -0.95 -1.98 15.36
CA PHE A 111 -2.01 -0.98 15.54
C PHE A 111 -3.41 -1.55 15.30
N LEU A 112 -3.60 -2.33 14.23
CA LEU A 112 -4.87 -2.99 13.94
C LEU A 112 -5.21 -4.08 14.96
N ALA A 113 -4.22 -4.87 15.36
CA ALA A 113 -4.40 -5.92 16.37
C ALA A 113 -4.90 -5.37 17.71
N GLU A 114 -4.35 -4.24 18.17
CA GLU A 114 -4.85 -3.55 19.37
C GLU A 114 -6.32 -3.15 19.23
N ARG A 115 -6.72 -2.62 18.07
CA ARG A 115 -8.12 -2.25 17.81
C ARG A 115 -9.03 -3.45 17.69
N PHE A 116 -8.57 -4.55 17.13
CA PHE A 116 -9.33 -5.80 17.11
C PHE A 116 -9.57 -6.37 18.51
N ALA A 117 -8.67 -6.11 19.45
CA ALA A 117 -8.85 -6.52 20.84
C ALA A 117 -10.07 -5.85 21.52
N ASP A 118 -10.44 -4.64 21.06
CA ASP A 118 -11.60 -3.90 21.58
C ASP A 118 -12.95 -4.38 20.99
N LEU A 119 -12.91 -5.22 19.95
CA LEU A 119 -14.11 -5.77 19.32
C LEU A 119 -14.58 -7.04 20.04
N THR A 120 -15.89 -7.29 19.99
CA THR A 120 -16.45 -8.58 20.40
C THR A 120 -16.00 -9.69 19.43
N LYS A 121 -16.17 -10.94 19.84
CA LYS A 121 -15.90 -12.09 18.96
C LYS A 121 -16.74 -12.04 17.69
N GLU A 122 -18.02 -11.72 17.82
CA GLU A 122 -18.98 -11.62 16.73
C GLU A 122 -18.57 -10.54 15.71
N GLU A 123 -18.10 -9.38 16.19
CA GLU A 123 -17.60 -8.29 15.36
C GLU A 123 -16.32 -8.68 14.62
N ARG A 124 -15.37 -9.35 15.28
CA ARG A 124 -14.16 -9.88 14.61
C ARG A 124 -14.51 -10.91 13.55
N ASP A 125 -15.44 -11.82 13.85
CA ASP A 125 -15.90 -12.82 12.88
C ASP A 125 -16.58 -12.18 11.67
N ALA A 126 -17.34 -11.11 11.87
CA ALA A 126 -17.95 -10.33 10.77
C ALA A 126 -16.91 -9.68 9.87
N VAL A 127 -15.87 -9.09 10.45
CA VAL A 127 -14.75 -8.51 9.67
C VAL A 127 -14.04 -9.61 8.90
N ALA A 128 -13.71 -10.73 9.53
CA ALA A 128 -13.04 -11.86 8.87
C ALA A 128 -13.87 -12.39 7.70
N ALA A 129 -15.18 -12.52 7.86
CA ALA A 129 -16.08 -12.98 6.81
C ALA A 129 -16.18 -12.00 5.62
N ALA A 130 -15.92 -10.71 5.85
CA ALA A 130 -15.96 -9.69 4.80
C ALA A 130 -14.68 -9.63 3.95
N LEU A 131 -13.55 -10.16 4.42
CA LEU A 131 -12.26 -10.03 3.74
C LEU A 131 -12.27 -10.53 2.30
N PRO A 132 -12.82 -11.74 1.96
CA PRO A 132 -12.86 -12.19 0.58
C PRO A 132 -13.68 -11.29 -0.35
N ALA A 133 -14.75 -10.68 0.18
CA ALA A 133 -15.57 -9.74 -0.59
C ALA A 133 -14.83 -8.42 -0.83
N LEU A 134 -14.04 -7.96 0.15
CA LEU A 134 -13.19 -6.79 -0.01
C LEU A 134 -12.09 -7.02 -1.03
N ASP A 135 -11.44 -8.17 -1.02
CA ASP A 135 -10.42 -8.53 -2.02
C ASP A 135 -10.99 -8.43 -3.43
N LYS A 136 -12.17 -9.02 -3.65
CA LYS A 136 -12.86 -8.95 -4.94
C LYS A 136 -13.24 -7.51 -5.33
N LEU A 137 -13.75 -6.74 -4.37
CA LEU A 137 -14.15 -5.34 -4.60
C LEU A 137 -12.96 -4.45 -4.95
N LEU A 138 -11.82 -4.66 -4.29
CA LEU A 138 -10.61 -3.85 -4.45
C LEU A 138 -9.71 -4.34 -5.59
N GLY A 139 -10.04 -5.44 -6.24
CA GLY A 139 -9.22 -6.02 -7.30
C GLY A 139 -7.88 -6.57 -6.78
N ALA A 140 -7.81 -6.93 -5.50
CA ALA A 140 -6.62 -7.57 -4.94
C ALA A 140 -6.44 -8.97 -5.57
N PRO A 141 -5.19 -9.37 -5.90
CA PRO A 141 -4.89 -10.67 -6.46
C PRO A 141 -5.14 -11.81 -5.46
#